data_f2cb40eaf179d8753c4459b25c9b6f44
#
_entry.id   f2cb40eaf179d8753c4459b25c9b6f44
#
_cell.length_a   1.000
_cell.length_b   1.000
_cell.length_c   1.000
_cell.angle_alpha   90.00
_cell.angle_beta   90.00
_cell.angle_gamma   90.00
#
_symmetry.space_group_name_H-M   'P 1'
#
loop_
_entity.id
_entity.type
_entity.pdbx_description
1 polymer ?
#
loop_
_entity_poly.entity_id
_entity_poly.type
_entity_poly.pdbx_seq_one_letter_code
_entity_poly.pdbx_strand_id
1 'polypeptide(L)'
;RLSGTRSSSTSLPFYGNATQSRDYVDQSAQSSTSIYYQWENFANYMKKFGDHTVNAMVGISFQESTYDYVQGGLQANGEDAVKKNNPLFYYLNFASASATKSVGGEKTRSAKYSYFGRLSYDYKNRYYLQASLRADAADLSKLPATNRWGYFPAVSGGWTISEEKFFEPLRDVVASLKLRASWGQNGSLAALSGYAYSTDMAQGSIYPLVPGNNYTTSVSPSSMGNDKLKWETSEQTDFGIDALLFAG
;
A
#
# COMPACT_ATOMS: atom_id res chain seq x y z
N ARG A 1 -6.45 -11.73 -7.46
CA ARG A 1 -7.38 -10.75 -8.06
C ARG A 1 -6.76 -10.14 -9.30
N LEU A 2 -7.49 -10.14 -10.40
CA LEU A 2 -7.15 -9.45 -11.64
C LEU A 2 -8.16 -8.31 -11.83
N SER A 3 -7.69 -7.11 -12.11
CA SER A 3 -8.52 -5.97 -12.50
C SER A 3 -7.86 -5.24 -13.68
N GLY A 4 -8.69 -4.82 -14.63
CA GLY A 4 -8.28 -3.98 -15.75
C GLY A 4 -9.13 -2.73 -15.80
N THR A 5 -8.53 -1.60 -16.11
CA THR A 5 -9.23 -0.32 -16.26
C THR A 5 -8.83 0.31 -17.57
N ARG A 6 -9.82 0.81 -18.30
CA ARG A 6 -9.61 1.63 -19.49
C ARG A 6 -10.25 2.99 -19.26
N SER A 7 -9.49 4.05 -19.45
CA SER A 7 -9.95 5.42 -19.35
C SER A 7 -9.61 6.18 -20.63
N SER A 8 -10.44 7.14 -20.99
CA SER A 8 -10.15 8.11 -22.05
C SER A 8 -10.70 9.46 -21.64
N SER A 9 -9.99 10.52 -22.00
CA SER A 9 -10.44 11.90 -21.81
C SER A 9 -10.22 12.70 -23.07
N THR A 10 -11.12 13.63 -23.32
CA THR A 10 -11.05 14.57 -24.45
C THR A 10 -11.35 15.96 -23.95
N SER A 11 -10.43 16.90 -24.20
CA SER A 11 -10.62 18.33 -23.93
C SER A 11 -10.74 19.08 -25.23
N LEU A 12 -11.84 19.80 -25.40
CA LEU A 12 -12.16 20.54 -26.62
C LEU A 12 -11.58 21.96 -26.60
N PRO A 13 -11.37 22.59 -27.76
CA PRO A 13 -11.07 23.98 -27.85
C PRO A 13 -12.15 24.84 -27.20
N PHE A 14 -11.77 25.92 -26.57
CA PHE A 14 -12.70 26.93 -26.06
C PHE A 14 -12.05 28.32 -26.11
N TYR A 15 -12.89 29.31 -26.16
CA TYR A 15 -12.49 30.72 -26.07
C TYR A 15 -13.33 31.41 -25.00
N GLY A 16 -12.71 31.75 -23.88
CA GLY A 16 -13.32 32.49 -22.79
C GLY A 16 -12.94 33.96 -22.83
N ASN A 17 -11.65 34.25 -22.94
CA ASN A 17 -11.07 35.57 -23.13
C ASN A 17 -9.60 35.46 -23.62
N ALA A 18 -8.88 36.56 -23.79
CA ALA A 18 -7.51 36.55 -24.31
C ALA A 18 -6.49 35.77 -23.45
N THR A 19 -6.80 35.54 -22.18
CA THR A 19 -5.94 34.80 -21.24
C THR A 19 -6.47 33.39 -20.92
N GLN A 20 -7.73 33.12 -21.25
CA GLN A 20 -8.41 31.84 -21.00
C GLN A 20 -8.99 31.32 -22.30
N SER A 21 -8.12 30.90 -23.19
CA SER A 21 -8.50 30.26 -24.46
C SER A 21 -7.63 29.04 -24.75
N ARG A 22 -8.19 28.10 -25.47
CA ARG A 22 -7.51 26.92 -26.00
C ARG A 22 -7.98 26.71 -27.43
N ASP A 23 -7.04 26.65 -28.36
CA ASP A 23 -7.29 26.46 -29.78
C ASP A 23 -6.99 25.03 -30.28
N TYR A 24 -6.62 24.16 -29.36
CA TYR A 24 -6.28 22.76 -29.64
C TYR A 24 -7.17 21.79 -28.87
N VAL A 25 -7.14 20.56 -29.31
CA VAL A 25 -7.78 19.43 -28.61
C VAL A 25 -6.72 18.53 -28.01
N ASP A 26 -6.92 18.20 -26.76
CA ASP A 26 -6.20 17.14 -26.11
C ASP A 26 -7.08 15.90 -26.04
N GLN A 27 -6.51 14.76 -26.41
CA GLN A 27 -7.10 13.47 -26.20
C GLN A 27 -6.08 12.55 -25.55
N SER A 28 -6.50 11.82 -24.54
CA SER A 28 -5.70 10.77 -23.92
C SER A 28 -6.50 9.49 -23.78
N ALA A 29 -5.81 8.37 -23.88
CA ALA A 29 -6.35 7.06 -23.58
C ALA A 29 -5.31 6.26 -22.80
N GLN A 30 -5.76 5.58 -21.78
CA GLN A 30 -4.92 4.72 -20.92
C GLN A 30 -5.61 3.37 -20.75
N SER A 31 -4.83 2.32 -20.82
CA SER A 31 -5.24 0.99 -20.42
C SER A 31 -4.28 0.49 -19.33
N SER A 32 -4.82 0.05 -18.22
CA SER A 32 -4.03 -0.47 -17.12
C SER A 32 -4.51 -1.83 -16.65
N THR A 33 -3.58 -2.62 -16.14
CA THR A 33 -3.85 -3.94 -15.60
C THR A 33 -3.21 -4.05 -14.23
N SER A 34 -3.97 -4.49 -13.24
CA SER A 34 -3.50 -4.82 -11.91
C SER A 34 -3.70 -6.29 -11.63
N ILE A 35 -2.64 -6.96 -11.24
CA ILE A 35 -2.68 -8.36 -10.82
C ILE A 35 -2.20 -8.42 -9.37
N TYR A 36 -3.04 -8.96 -8.51
CA TYR A 36 -2.69 -9.24 -7.13
C TYR A 36 -2.94 -10.71 -6.86
N TYR A 37 -1.94 -11.39 -6.29
CA TYR A 37 -2.12 -12.71 -5.74
C TYR A 37 -1.49 -12.82 -4.36
N GLN A 38 -2.07 -13.66 -3.56
CA GLN A 38 -1.63 -13.99 -2.22
C GLN A 38 -1.67 -15.50 -2.06
N TRP A 39 -0.63 -16.03 -1.45
CA TRP A 39 -0.56 -17.41 -1.03
C TRP A 39 -0.26 -17.43 0.46
N GLU A 40 -1.03 -18.20 1.20
CA GLU A 40 -0.95 -18.24 2.64
C GLU A 40 -1.14 -19.67 3.13
N ASN A 41 -0.28 -20.08 4.05
CA ASN A 41 -0.40 -21.36 4.74
C ASN A 41 -0.17 -21.14 6.22
N PHE A 42 -1.01 -21.75 7.01
CA PHE A 42 -0.86 -21.73 8.45
C PHE A 42 -1.29 -23.08 9.06
N ALA A 43 -0.67 -23.41 10.17
CA ALA A 43 -1.04 -24.52 11.03
C ALA A 43 -1.54 -23.97 12.36
N ASN A 44 -2.61 -24.56 12.86
CA ASN A 44 -3.19 -24.23 14.14
C ASN A 44 -3.24 -25.48 15.04
N TYR A 45 -2.80 -25.34 16.27
CA TYR A 45 -2.83 -26.37 17.28
C TYR A 45 -3.55 -25.88 18.51
N MET A 46 -4.61 -26.54 18.91
CA MET A 46 -5.38 -26.24 20.11
C MET A 46 -5.41 -27.46 21.02
N LYS A 47 -5.13 -27.24 22.29
CA LYS A 47 -5.24 -28.28 23.32
C LYS A 47 -5.81 -27.71 24.61
N LYS A 48 -6.78 -28.40 25.16
CA LYS A 48 -7.32 -28.18 26.51
C LYS A 48 -6.84 -29.29 27.43
N PHE A 49 -6.30 -28.92 28.58
CA PHE A 49 -5.86 -29.84 29.62
C PHE A 49 -6.28 -29.27 30.99
N GLY A 50 -7.31 -29.90 31.55
CA GLY A 50 -7.95 -29.39 32.76
C GLY A 50 -8.53 -27.98 32.55
N ASP A 51 -8.09 -27.06 33.37
CA ASP A 51 -8.52 -25.66 33.37
C ASP A 51 -7.70 -24.80 32.37
N HIS A 52 -6.75 -25.36 31.67
CA HIS A 52 -5.85 -24.66 30.77
C HIS A 52 -6.21 -24.92 29.32
N THR A 53 -6.26 -23.86 28.52
CA THR A 53 -6.42 -23.94 27.06
C THR A 53 -5.25 -23.23 26.39
N VAL A 54 -4.57 -23.91 25.50
CA VAL A 54 -3.48 -23.36 24.67
C VAL A 54 -3.90 -23.41 23.22
N ASN A 55 -3.71 -22.30 22.50
CA ASN A 55 -3.86 -22.24 21.06
C ASN A 55 -2.60 -21.61 20.45
N ALA A 56 -1.89 -22.38 19.63
CA ALA A 56 -0.69 -21.95 18.93
C ALA A 56 -0.94 -21.96 17.42
N MET A 57 -0.58 -20.89 16.74
CA MET A 57 -0.66 -20.75 15.31
C MET A 57 0.69 -20.31 14.76
N VAL A 58 1.12 -20.92 13.67
CA VAL A 58 2.28 -20.51 12.89
C VAL A 58 1.93 -20.49 11.42
N GLY A 59 2.46 -19.56 10.67
CA GLY A 59 2.15 -19.47 9.26
C GLY A 59 3.18 -18.67 8.46
N ILE A 60 3.04 -18.82 7.15
CA ILE A 60 3.80 -18.12 6.14
C ILE A 60 2.83 -17.50 5.14
N SER A 61 3.16 -16.33 4.62
CA SER A 61 2.41 -15.72 3.53
C SER A 61 3.34 -15.09 2.51
N PHE A 62 2.91 -15.13 1.25
CA PHE A 62 3.53 -14.44 0.14
C PHE A 62 2.46 -13.63 -0.57
N GLN A 63 2.78 -12.37 -0.87
CA GLN A 63 1.91 -11.45 -1.60
C GLN A 63 2.70 -10.82 -2.72
N GLU A 64 2.07 -10.69 -3.88
CA GLU A 64 2.64 -9.95 -5.00
C GLU A 64 1.56 -9.10 -5.66
N SER A 65 1.92 -7.87 -5.98
CA SER A 65 1.11 -6.94 -6.75
C SER A 65 1.92 -6.45 -7.94
N THR A 66 1.34 -6.60 -9.13
CA THR A 66 1.88 -6.05 -10.37
C THR A 66 0.87 -5.07 -10.92
N TYR A 67 1.34 -3.90 -11.31
CA TYR A 67 0.56 -2.90 -12.02
C TYR A 67 1.32 -2.51 -13.27
N ASP A 68 0.65 -2.55 -14.41
CA ASP A 68 1.17 -2.01 -15.65
C ASP A 68 0.14 -1.11 -16.33
N TYR A 69 0.61 -0.13 -17.06
CA TYR A 69 -0.23 0.67 -17.91
C TYR A 69 0.48 1.07 -19.19
N VAL A 70 -0.32 1.29 -20.22
CA VAL A 70 0.06 1.96 -21.45
C VAL A 70 -0.87 3.13 -21.66
N GLN A 71 -0.31 4.28 -22.01
CA GLN A 71 -1.08 5.48 -22.31
C GLN A 71 -0.63 6.09 -23.63
N GLY A 72 -1.56 6.71 -24.33
CA GLY A 72 -1.31 7.55 -25.47
C GLY A 72 -1.96 8.91 -25.30
N GLY A 73 -1.33 9.94 -25.80
CA GLY A 73 -1.85 11.29 -25.84
C GLY A 73 -1.74 11.89 -27.26
N LEU A 74 -2.65 12.79 -27.54
CA LEU A 74 -2.72 13.51 -28.81
C LEU A 74 -3.10 14.96 -28.53
N GLN A 75 -2.31 15.88 -29.06
CA GLN A 75 -2.65 17.30 -29.11
C GLN A 75 -2.73 17.74 -30.56
N ALA A 76 -3.90 18.20 -30.98
CA ALA A 76 -4.16 18.58 -32.36
C ALA A 76 -4.70 20.01 -32.44
N ASN A 77 -4.15 20.80 -33.36
CA ASN A 77 -4.48 22.21 -33.58
C ASN A 77 -5.34 22.41 -34.84
N GLY A 78 -5.92 23.59 -34.97
CA GLY A 78 -6.50 24.12 -36.21
C GLY A 78 -7.61 23.26 -36.84
N GLU A 79 -7.46 22.93 -38.10
CA GLU A 79 -8.49 22.26 -38.91
C GLU A 79 -8.91 20.89 -38.39
N ASP A 80 -8.04 20.20 -37.71
CA ASP A 80 -8.38 18.94 -37.03
C ASP A 80 -9.39 19.17 -35.88
N ALA A 81 -9.54 20.41 -35.42
CA ALA A 81 -10.56 20.75 -34.43
C ALA A 81 -12.00 20.63 -34.94
N VAL A 82 -12.24 20.76 -36.22
CA VAL A 82 -13.57 20.76 -36.81
C VAL A 82 -14.22 19.34 -36.78
N LYS A 83 -13.43 18.30 -36.90
CA LYS A 83 -13.90 16.91 -36.84
C LYS A 83 -14.41 16.46 -35.48
N LYS A 84 -14.29 17.27 -34.45
CA LYS A 84 -14.33 16.91 -33.04
C LYS A 84 -15.63 17.16 -32.32
N ASN A 85 -16.56 17.81 -32.95
CA ASN A 85 -17.92 17.95 -32.41
C ASN A 85 -18.71 16.62 -32.47
N ASN A 86 -18.09 15.56 -33.00
CA ASN A 86 -18.66 14.25 -33.02
C ASN A 86 -17.83 13.26 -32.17
N PRO A 87 -18.37 12.72 -31.06
CA PRO A 87 -17.67 11.77 -30.19
C PRO A 87 -17.17 10.51 -30.90
N LEU A 88 -17.73 10.17 -32.08
CA LEU A 88 -17.28 9.04 -32.89
C LEU A 88 -15.84 9.20 -33.42
N PHE A 89 -15.31 10.42 -33.41
CA PHE A 89 -13.93 10.70 -33.85
C PHE A 89 -12.92 10.83 -32.69
N TYR A 90 -13.30 10.55 -31.46
CA TYR A 90 -12.41 10.67 -30.32
C TYR A 90 -11.47 9.46 -30.20
N TYR A 91 -10.56 9.32 -31.18
CA TYR A 91 -9.53 8.31 -31.23
C TYR A 91 -8.15 8.96 -31.28
N LEU A 92 -7.12 8.28 -30.74
CA LEU A 92 -5.74 8.76 -30.76
C LEU A 92 -5.15 8.94 -32.19
N ASN A 93 -5.76 8.38 -33.20
CA ASN A 93 -5.29 8.46 -34.58
C ASN A 93 -6.15 9.34 -35.51
N PHE A 94 -7.09 10.11 -34.96
CA PHE A 94 -7.99 10.91 -35.79
C PHE A 94 -7.34 12.19 -36.36
N ALA A 95 -6.25 12.67 -35.75
CA ALA A 95 -5.59 13.87 -36.17
C ALA A 95 -4.55 13.64 -37.26
N SER A 96 -4.20 14.72 -37.96
CA SER A 96 -3.20 14.74 -39.02
C SER A 96 -1.81 14.29 -38.51
N ALA A 97 -0.89 14.05 -39.43
CA ALA A 97 0.49 13.70 -39.13
C ALA A 97 1.25 14.79 -38.36
N SER A 98 0.78 16.04 -38.45
CA SER A 98 1.38 17.20 -37.78
C SER A 98 0.97 17.32 -36.30
N ALA A 99 0.00 16.54 -35.81
CA ALA A 99 -0.40 16.56 -34.41
C ALA A 99 0.71 16.03 -33.50
N THR A 100 0.87 16.68 -32.36
CA THR A 100 1.79 16.19 -31.33
C THR A 100 1.24 14.93 -30.66
N LYS A 101 2.00 13.87 -30.72
CA LYS A 101 1.65 12.58 -30.12
C LYS A 101 2.59 12.26 -28.98
N SER A 102 2.05 11.72 -27.91
CA SER A 102 2.83 11.21 -26.77
C SER A 102 2.45 9.75 -26.49
N VAL A 103 3.41 9.00 -26.03
CA VAL A 103 3.22 7.63 -25.58
C VAL A 103 3.97 7.46 -24.27
N GLY A 104 3.38 6.73 -23.35
CA GLY A 104 3.98 6.41 -22.07
C GLY A 104 3.49 5.08 -21.56
N GLY A 105 4.19 4.55 -20.61
CA GLY A 105 3.81 3.33 -19.93
C GLY A 105 4.81 3.00 -18.85
N GLU A 106 4.36 2.25 -17.86
CA GLU A 106 5.19 1.81 -16.75
C GLU A 106 4.68 0.46 -16.24
N LYS A 107 5.60 -0.33 -15.75
CA LYS A 107 5.29 -1.56 -15.05
C LYS A 107 5.94 -1.53 -13.68
N THR A 108 5.13 -1.63 -12.64
CA THR A 108 5.59 -1.73 -11.25
C THR A 108 5.25 -3.10 -10.69
N ARG A 109 6.12 -3.58 -9.83
CA ARG A 109 5.94 -4.83 -9.11
C ARG A 109 6.35 -4.62 -7.66
N SER A 110 5.57 -5.13 -6.73
CA SER A 110 5.94 -5.20 -5.32
C SER A 110 5.60 -6.56 -4.76
N ALA A 111 6.46 -7.09 -3.93
CA ALA A 111 6.26 -8.36 -3.26
C ALA A 111 6.57 -8.26 -1.78
N LYS A 112 5.86 -9.04 -0.99
CA LYS A 112 6.08 -9.16 0.46
C LYS A 112 6.02 -10.63 0.85
N TYR A 113 6.98 -11.03 1.66
CA TYR A 113 7.03 -12.34 2.27
C TYR A 113 6.94 -12.21 3.79
N SER A 114 6.18 -13.08 4.44
CA SER A 114 5.92 -12.95 5.87
C SER A 114 5.94 -14.31 6.57
N TYR A 115 6.55 -14.31 7.76
CA TYR A 115 6.35 -15.35 8.77
C TYR A 115 5.52 -14.75 9.90
N PHE A 116 4.61 -15.53 10.45
CA PHE A 116 3.83 -15.09 11.60
C PHE A 116 3.54 -16.23 12.56
N GLY A 117 3.44 -15.88 13.82
CA GLY A 117 3.08 -16.80 14.88
C GLY A 117 2.25 -16.13 15.95
N ARG A 118 1.38 -16.89 16.58
CA ARG A 118 0.54 -16.46 17.70
C ARG A 118 0.39 -17.57 18.70
N LEU A 119 0.54 -17.23 19.95
CA LEU A 119 0.26 -18.10 21.08
C LEU A 119 -0.80 -17.45 21.96
N SER A 120 -1.89 -18.15 22.21
CA SER A 120 -2.96 -17.74 23.12
C SER A 120 -3.07 -18.76 24.24
N TYR A 121 -3.20 -18.27 25.44
CA TYR A 121 -3.36 -19.06 26.65
C TYR A 121 -4.55 -18.55 27.44
N ASP A 122 -5.38 -19.47 27.88
CA ASP A 122 -6.53 -19.23 28.73
C ASP A 122 -6.44 -20.13 29.97
N TYR A 123 -6.69 -19.57 31.14
CA TYR A 123 -6.80 -20.27 32.39
C TYR A 123 -8.17 -20.04 33.03
N LYS A 124 -8.95 -21.11 33.16
CA LYS A 124 -10.30 -21.14 33.76
C LYS A 124 -11.29 -20.19 33.12
N ASN A 125 -11.11 -19.79 31.85
CA ASN A 125 -11.89 -18.72 31.18
C ASN A 125 -11.86 -17.39 31.96
N ARG A 126 -10.82 -17.18 32.75
CA ARG A 126 -10.68 -16.05 33.66
C ARG A 126 -9.48 -15.18 33.30
N TYR A 127 -8.36 -15.80 33.03
CA TYR A 127 -7.11 -15.12 32.66
C TYR A 127 -6.75 -15.48 31.24
N TYR A 128 -6.55 -14.45 30.43
CA TYR A 128 -6.22 -14.57 29.01
C TYR A 128 -4.89 -13.89 28.75
N LEU A 129 -4.01 -14.57 28.04
CA LEU A 129 -2.74 -14.03 27.56
C LEU A 129 -2.57 -14.40 26.10
N GLN A 130 -2.20 -13.43 25.27
CA GLN A 130 -1.86 -13.68 23.87
C GLN A 130 -0.59 -12.95 23.53
N ALA A 131 0.32 -13.63 22.83
CA ALA A 131 1.51 -13.05 22.23
C ALA A 131 1.53 -13.40 20.75
N SER A 132 1.94 -12.46 19.90
CA SER A 132 2.15 -12.69 18.48
C SER A 132 3.41 -11.99 18.00
N LEU A 133 4.03 -12.58 16.97
CA LEU A 133 5.15 -11.99 16.26
C LEU A 133 4.91 -12.17 14.76
N ARG A 134 5.10 -11.07 14.02
CA ARG A 134 5.11 -11.08 12.57
C ARG A 134 6.45 -10.56 12.07
N ALA A 135 7.11 -11.31 11.20
CA ALA A 135 8.32 -10.92 10.49
C ALA A 135 7.97 -10.75 9.01
N ASP A 136 8.08 -9.54 8.51
CA ASP A 136 7.76 -9.19 7.12
C ASP A 136 9.04 -8.78 6.38
N ALA A 137 9.26 -9.36 5.18
CA ALA A 137 10.31 -8.95 4.27
C ALA A 137 9.71 -8.20 3.08
N ALA A 138 10.16 -6.97 2.86
CA ALA A 138 9.87 -6.22 1.66
C ALA A 138 10.76 -6.68 0.49
N ASP A 139 10.31 -6.48 -0.73
CA ASP A 139 11.15 -6.65 -1.90
C ASP A 139 12.17 -5.51 -2.05
N LEU A 140 13.09 -5.67 -3.00
CA LEU A 140 14.15 -4.68 -3.27
C LEU A 140 13.64 -3.39 -3.91
N SER A 141 12.38 -3.32 -4.31
CA SER A 141 11.80 -2.06 -4.82
C SER A 141 11.53 -1.05 -3.71
N LYS A 142 11.45 -1.50 -2.45
CA LYS A 142 11.10 -0.65 -1.30
C LYS A 142 12.26 -0.42 -0.34
N LEU A 143 13.01 -1.47 -0.01
CA LEU A 143 14.07 -1.41 0.99
C LEU A 143 15.33 -2.12 0.50
N PRO A 144 16.52 -1.64 0.96
CA PRO A 144 17.78 -2.31 0.67
C PRO A 144 17.82 -3.70 1.32
N ALA A 145 18.64 -4.59 0.79
CA ALA A 145 18.76 -5.97 1.27
C ALA A 145 19.05 -6.08 2.77
N THR A 146 19.78 -5.12 3.33
CA THR A 146 20.16 -5.07 4.74
C THR A 146 19.02 -4.78 5.70
N ASN A 147 18.01 -4.01 5.26
CA ASN A 147 16.94 -3.49 6.12
C ASN A 147 15.54 -3.98 5.69
N ARG A 148 15.46 -4.98 4.83
CA ARG A 148 14.19 -5.46 4.25
C ARG A 148 13.27 -6.17 5.25
N TRP A 149 13.81 -6.71 6.35
CA TRP A 149 13.05 -7.39 7.38
C TRP A 149 12.55 -6.42 8.45
N GLY A 150 11.26 -6.45 8.73
CA GLY A 150 10.60 -5.81 9.87
C GLY A 150 10.04 -6.85 10.81
N TYR A 151 10.10 -6.58 12.13
CA TYR A 151 9.57 -7.46 13.16
C TYR A 151 8.54 -6.70 13.98
N PHE A 152 7.35 -7.26 14.09
CA PHE A 152 6.19 -6.60 14.67
C PHE A 152 5.60 -7.49 15.76
N PRO A 153 6.06 -7.33 17.02
CA PRO A 153 5.51 -8.04 18.15
C PRO A 153 4.21 -7.40 18.63
N ALA A 154 3.33 -8.21 19.22
CA ALA A 154 2.18 -7.74 19.96
C ALA A 154 1.87 -8.68 21.13
N VAL A 155 1.38 -8.11 22.23
CA VAL A 155 0.96 -8.84 23.42
C VAL A 155 -0.35 -8.27 23.94
N SER A 156 -1.23 -9.12 24.42
CA SER A 156 -2.48 -8.72 25.08
C SER A 156 -2.79 -9.60 26.25
N GLY A 157 -3.43 -9.01 27.27
CA GLY A 157 -3.91 -9.70 28.45
C GLY A 157 -5.36 -9.36 28.74
N GLY A 158 -6.07 -10.29 29.34
CA GLY A 158 -7.46 -10.10 29.78
C GLY A 158 -7.69 -10.79 31.10
N TRP A 159 -8.51 -10.17 31.93
CA TRP A 159 -8.91 -10.71 33.22
C TRP A 159 -10.42 -10.53 33.41
N THR A 160 -11.14 -11.65 33.52
CA THR A 160 -12.57 -11.65 33.85
C THR A 160 -12.74 -11.62 35.36
N ILE A 161 -12.84 -10.41 35.91
CA ILE A 161 -12.94 -10.16 37.36
C ILE A 161 -14.23 -10.79 37.93
N SER A 162 -15.30 -10.79 37.18
CA SER A 162 -16.59 -11.37 37.59
C SER A 162 -16.54 -12.86 37.87
N GLU A 163 -15.49 -13.55 37.39
CA GLU A 163 -15.29 -14.97 37.66
C GLU A 163 -14.49 -15.22 38.96
N GLU A 164 -14.04 -14.15 39.63
CA GLU A 164 -13.36 -14.27 40.92
C GLU A 164 -14.35 -14.47 42.07
N LYS A 165 -13.95 -15.22 43.10
CA LYS A 165 -14.79 -15.50 44.27
C LYS A 165 -15.14 -14.23 45.05
N PHE A 166 -14.25 -13.26 45.10
CA PHE A 166 -14.52 -11.99 45.81
C PHE A 166 -15.58 -11.12 45.12
N PHE A 167 -15.83 -11.38 43.82
CA PHE A 167 -16.80 -10.62 43.03
C PHE A 167 -18.23 -11.15 43.16
N GLU A 168 -18.42 -12.35 43.72
CA GLU A 168 -19.71 -13.04 43.84
C GLU A 168 -20.86 -12.15 44.40
N PRO A 169 -20.62 -11.34 45.46
CA PRO A 169 -21.69 -10.48 45.98
C PRO A 169 -22.18 -9.37 45.06
N LEU A 170 -21.43 -9.04 44.01
CA LEU A 170 -21.72 -7.99 43.04
C LEU A 170 -22.37 -8.51 41.75
N ARG A 171 -22.46 -9.82 41.56
CA ARG A 171 -22.97 -10.44 40.32
C ARG A 171 -24.44 -10.10 40.03
N ASP A 172 -25.26 -9.81 41.02
CA ASP A 172 -26.64 -9.42 40.82
C ASP A 172 -26.79 -8.05 40.12
N VAL A 173 -25.78 -7.18 40.27
CA VAL A 173 -25.73 -5.86 39.63
C VAL A 173 -24.81 -5.85 38.39
N VAL A 174 -23.66 -6.47 38.52
CA VAL A 174 -22.66 -6.56 37.44
C VAL A 174 -22.48 -8.03 37.06
N ALA A 175 -23.21 -8.48 36.07
CA ALA A 175 -23.24 -9.87 35.66
C ALA A 175 -21.90 -10.33 35.05
N SER A 176 -21.18 -9.43 34.36
CA SER A 176 -19.86 -9.69 33.83
C SER A 176 -18.99 -8.44 33.86
N LEU A 177 -17.75 -8.59 34.28
CA LEU A 177 -16.73 -7.55 34.25
C LEU A 177 -15.41 -8.12 33.79
N LYS A 178 -14.88 -7.59 32.67
CA LYS A 178 -13.60 -8.00 32.10
C LYS A 178 -12.72 -6.78 31.84
N LEU A 179 -11.46 -6.85 32.31
CA LEU A 179 -10.43 -5.89 31.94
C LEU A 179 -9.58 -6.43 30.81
N ARG A 180 -9.13 -5.55 29.93
CA ARG A 180 -8.24 -5.86 28.80
C ARG A 180 -7.12 -4.84 28.74
N ALA A 181 -5.93 -5.32 28.37
CA ALA A 181 -4.83 -4.47 27.97
C ALA A 181 -4.12 -5.09 26.78
N SER A 182 -3.70 -4.26 25.84
CA SER A 182 -2.89 -4.71 24.72
C SER A 182 -1.83 -3.68 24.35
N TRP A 183 -0.73 -4.20 23.83
CA TRP A 183 0.35 -3.44 23.24
C TRP A 183 0.79 -4.14 21.97
N GLY A 184 1.13 -3.38 20.94
CA GLY A 184 1.63 -3.96 19.70
C GLY A 184 2.29 -2.94 18.79
N GLN A 185 3.14 -3.47 17.92
CA GLN A 185 3.79 -2.73 16.86
C GLN A 185 3.28 -3.17 15.50
N ASN A 186 3.15 -2.20 14.58
CA ASN A 186 2.78 -2.44 13.21
C ASN A 186 3.74 -1.72 12.27
N GLY A 187 4.04 -2.34 11.12
CA GLY A 187 4.97 -1.81 10.13
C GLY A 187 4.25 -1.29 8.88
N SER A 188 4.76 -0.18 8.34
CA SER A 188 4.30 0.40 7.08
C SER A 188 5.46 0.71 6.14
N LEU A 189 5.20 0.58 4.84
CA LEU A 189 6.07 1.02 3.74
C LEU A 189 5.33 1.98 2.80
N ALA A 190 4.15 2.45 3.21
CA ALA A 190 3.27 3.24 2.35
C ALA A 190 3.89 4.58 1.93
N ALA A 191 4.70 5.19 2.81
CA ALA A 191 5.37 6.45 2.54
C ALA A 191 6.61 6.32 1.63
N LEU A 192 7.11 5.09 1.38
CA LEU A 192 8.31 4.90 0.59
C LEU A 192 7.98 4.81 -0.90
N SER A 193 8.60 5.67 -1.69
CA SER A 193 8.68 5.53 -3.15
C SER A 193 9.56 4.34 -3.54
N GLY A 194 9.43 3.88 -4.79
CA GLY A 194 10.28 2.82 -5.31
C GLY A 194 11.76 3.25 -5.33
N TYR A 195 12.64 2.35 -4.93
CA TYR A 195 14.10 2.53 -4.95
C TYR A 195 14.64 3.78 -4.25
N ALA A 196 13.90 4.34 -3.28
CA ALA A 196 14.29 5.55 -2.55
C ALA A 196 15.63 5.43 -1.78
N TYR A 197 16.16 4.22 -1.64
CA TYR A 197 17.49 3.97 -1.08
C TYR A 197 18.62 4.08 -2.11
N SER A 198 18.29 4.13 -3.41
CA SER A 198 19.25 4.23 -4.51
C SER A 198 19.36 5.67 -5.01
N THR A 199 20.51 6.06 -5.47
CA THR A 199 20.70 7.35 -6.13
C THR A 199 20.29 7.22 -7.59
N ASP A 200 19.28 7.99 -7.99
CA ASP A 200 18.84 8.06 -9.37
C ASP A 200 19.71 9.03 -10.17
N MET A 201 19.98 8.65 -11.41
CA MET A 201 20.76 9.44 -12.35
C MET A 201 19.83 9.93 -13.46
N ALA A 202 19.78 11.24 -13.66
CA ALA A 202 19.06 11.82 -14.78
C ALA A 202 20.03 12.25 -15.89
N GLN A 203 19.61 12.04 -17.13
CA GLN A 203 20.24 12.68 -18.26
C GLN A 203 19.88 14.18 -18.22
N GLY A 204 20.89 14.98 -18.04
CA GLY A 204 20.76 16.42 -17.92
C GLY A 204 20.92 17.14 -19.24
N SER A 205 20.96 18.46 -19.09
CA SER A 205 21.19 19.40 -20.17
C SER A 205 22.53 19.16 -20.84
N ILE A 206 22.61 19.58 -22.04
CA ILE A 206 23.76 19.59 -22.92
C ILE A 206 24.94 20.32 -22.25
N TYR A 207 26.08 19.67 -22.11
CA TYR A 207 27.29 20.27 -21.56
C TYR A 207 28.30 20.54 -22.71
N PRO A 208 28.84 21.74 -22.85
CA PRO A 208 29.83 22.06 -23.87
C PRO A 208 31.21 21.47 -23.44
N LEU A 209 31.60 20.38 -24.02
CA LEU A 209 32.90 19.75 -23.75
C LEU A 209 34.04 20.25 -24.67
N VAL A 210 33.67 20.84 -25.81
CA VAL A 210 34.67 21.28 -26.85
C VAL A 210 34.26 22.64 -27.44
N PRO A 211 35.18 23.54 -27.70
CA PRO A 211 34.90 24.75 -28.49
C PRO A 211 34.31 24.39 -29.85
N GLY A 212 33.14 24.95 -30.19
CA GLY A 212 32.48 24.73 -31.49
C GLY A 212 31.28 23.80 -31.45
N ASN A 213 30.16 24.20 -30.84
CA ASN A 213 28.80 23.62 -30.91
C ASN A 213 28.65 22.08 -30.74
N ASN A 214 29.68 21.40 -30.28
CA ASN A 214 29.58 19.98 -29.96
C ASN A 214 29.14 19.83 -28.51
N TYR A 215 27.87 19.56 -28.34
CA TYR A 215 27.25 19.33 -27.04
C TYR A 215 27.15 17.84 -26.76
N THR A 216 27.41 17.42 -25.53
CA THR A 216 27.19 16.06 -25.09
C THR A 216 26.15 16.08 -23.94
N THR A 217 25.39 15.01 -23.88
CA THR A 217 24.41 14.83 -22.80
C THR A 217 25.14 14.55 -21.49
N SER A 218 24.88 15.36 -20.47
CA SER A 218 25.41 15.11 -19.13
C SER A 218 24.53 14.12 -18.37
N VAL A 219 25.14 13.41 -17.45
CA VAL A 219 24.44 12.55 -16.48
C VAL A 219 24.78 13.08 -15.09
N SER A 220 23.77 13.36 -14.31
CA SER A 220 23.93 13.86 -12.93
C SER A 220 22.96 13.19 -11.98
N PRO A 221 23.30 13.09 -10.69
CA PRO A 221 22.33 12.61 -9.70
C PRO A 221 21.10 13.49 -9.67
N SER A 222 19.93 12.90 -9.80
CA SER A 222 18.61 13.59 -9.70
C SER A 222 17.99 13.44 -8.31
N SER A 223 18.39 12.41 -7.57
CA SER A 223 18.01 12.20 -6.18
C SER A 223 19.17 11.61 -5.40
N MET A 224 19.18 11.83 -4.09
CA MET A 224 20.13 11.15 -3.21
C MET A 224 19.44 9.97 -2.55
N GLY A 225 19.99 8.78 -2.76
CA GLY A 225 19.53 7.57 -2.11
C GLY A 225 19.85 7.57 -0.60
N ASN A 226 19.01 6.89 0.18
CA ASN A 226 19.22 6.66 1.61
C ASN A 226 19.27 5.16 1.91
N ASP A 227 20.46 4.61 2.00
CA ASP A 227 20.69 3.19 2.29
C ASP A 227 20.29 2.74 3.71
N LYS A 228 19.98 3.70 4.59
CA LYS A 228 19.52 3.46 5.97
C LYS A 228 18.00 3.37 6.09
N LEU A 229 17.26 3.45 4.98
CA LEU A 229 15.82 3.30 5.00
C LEU A 229 15.41 1.96 5.62
N LYS A 230 14.40 2.00 6.47
CA LYS A 230 13.80 0.86 7.16
C LYS A 230 12.28 1.00 7.24
N TRP A 231 11.62 -0.01 7.73
CA TRP A 231 10.21 0.01 8.04
C TRP A 231 9.85 1.18 8.96
N GLU A 232 8.81 1.90 8.59
CA GLU A 232 8.11 2.78 9.52
C GLU A 232 7.36 1.91 10.52
N THR A 233 7.50 2.22 11.81
CA THR A 233 6.86 1.44 12.87
C THR A 233 5.91 2.34 13.65
N SER A 234 4.66 1.94 13.74
CA SER A 234 3.70 2.53 14.67
C SER A 234 3.51 1.62 15.88
N GLU A 235 3.36 2.22 17.03
CA GLU A 235 3.16 1.54 18.32
C GLU A 235 1.82 1.97 18.90
N GLN A 236 1.08 1.00 19.42
CA GLN A 236 -0.24 1.24 19.99
C GLN A 236 -0.37 0.49 21.33
N THR A 237 -0.94 1.18 22.29
CA THR A 237 -1.32 0.61 23.59
C THR A 237 -2.79 0.91 23.85
N ASP A 238 -3.54 -0.12 24.20
CA ASP A 238 -4.97 -0.02 24.45
C ASP A 238 -5.32 -0.61 25.80
N PHE A 239 -6.26 0.03 26.50
CA PHE A 239 -6.91 -0.47 27.71
C PHE A 239 -8.41 -0.49 27.51
N GLY A 240 -9.06 -1.54 27.96
CA GLY A 240 -10.51 -1.69 27.80
C GLY A 240 -11.17 -2.34 29.01
N ILE A 241 -12.42 -1.97 29.21
CA ILE A 241 -13.31 -2.55 30.23
C ILE A 241 -14.58 -2.99 29.52
N ASP A 242 -14.93 -4.26 29.66
CA ASP A 242 -16.21 -4.81 29.21
C ASP A 242 -17.06 -5.12 30.42
N ALA A 243 -18.24 -4.51 30.50
CA ALA A 243 -19.16 -4.73 31.61
C ALA A 243 -20.56 -5.08 31.07
N LEU A 244 -21.18 -6.08 31.67
CA LEU A 244 -22.59 -6.42 31.49
C LEU A 244 -23.33 -6.17 32.80
N LEU A 245 -24.28 -5.23 32.79
CA LEU A 245 -25.05 -4.83 33.95
C LEU A 245 -26.46 -5.41 33.86
N PHE A 246 -27.01 -5.78 35.02
CA PHE A 246 -28.41 -6.20 35.15
C PHE A 246 -28.85 -7.27 34.12
N ALA A 247 -28.06 -8.31 33.92
CA ALA A 247 -28.44 -9.43 33.08
C ALA A 247 -29.51 -10.24 33.83
N GLY A 248 -30.79 -9.91 33.56
CA GLY A 248 -31.95 -10.67 33.99
C GLY A 248 -32.33 -11.73 32.99
#